data_7d44031a28d130223809e8b20d12df30
#
_entry.id   7d44031a28d130223809e8b20d12df30
#
_cell.length_a   1.000
_cell.length_b   1.000
_cell.length_c   1.000
_cell.angle_alpha   90.00
_cell.angle_beta   90.00
_cell.angle_gamma   90.00
#
_symmetry.space_group_name_H-M   'P 1'
#
loop_
_entity.id
_entity.type
_entity.pdbx_description
1 polymer ?
#
loop_
_entity_poly.entity_id
_entity_poly.type
_entity_poly.pdbx_seq_one_letter_code
_entity_poly.pdbx_strand_id
1 'polypeptide(L)'
;MCIRDRFTNYKTIDRIPEEARLIGIGLDFGYSADPTAIIAVYKYNDQRILNEMTYQTGLLNSDISKMLPKDVPVYADSAEPKSIADIQRYGITIKGVTKGRDSINYGIDVMQRQNYLVTSQSVNLIKELRSYCWDKDKTGKQLNKPVDNFNHALDAVRYHEMETLGLNKNFGEYSIL
;
A
#
# COMPACT_ATOMS: atom_id res chain seq x y z
N MET A 1 9.90 20.49 -15.21
CA MET A 1 9.62 19.10 -15.62
C MET A 1 9.65 18.26 -14.37
N CYS A 2 8.50 17.80 -13.86
CA CYS A 2 8.51 16.80 -12.79
C CYS A 2 9.10 15.52 -13.40
N ILE A 3 10.11 14.94 -12.75
CA ILE A 3 10.48 13.56 -13.04
C ILE A 3 9.30 12.74 -12.54
N ARG A 4 8.39 12.41 -13.45
CA ARG A 4 7.07 11.83 -13.19
C ARG A 4 7.10 10.36 -12.80
N ASP A 5 8.25 9.70 -12.84
CA ASP A 5 8.22 8.25 -12.88
C ASP A 5 8.96 7.65 -11.69
N ARG A 6 8.33 7.71 -10.50
CA ARG A 6 8.78 6.90 -9.38
C ARG A 6 8.46 5.42 -9.55
N PHE A 7 7.31 5.14 -10.16
CA PHE A 7 6.87 3.78 -10.41
C PHE A 7 6.72 3.57 -11.92
N THR A 8 7.78 3.07 -12.55
CA THR A 8 7.80 2.63 -13.96
C THR A 8 7.69 1.12 -14.08
N ASN A 9 7.71 0.42 -12.95
CA ASN A 9 7.82 -1.02 -12.81
C ASN A 9 6.45 -1.73 -12.77
N TYR A 10 5.47 -1.22 -13.49
CA TYR A 10 4.16 -1.86 -13.58
C TYR A 10 3.61 -1.92 -15.01
N LYS A 11 2.74 -2.89 -15.25
CA LYS A 11 1.93 -3.04 -16.46
C LYS A 11 0.47 -3.23 -16.07
N THR A 12 -0.45 -2.81 -16.92
CA THR A 12 -1.88 -3.04 -16.72
C THR A 12 -2.33 -4.36 -17.32
N ILE A 13 -3.27 -5.02 -16.65
CA ILE A 13 -3.94 -6.25 -17.10
C ILE A 13 -5.46 -6.08 -16.96
N ASP A 14 -6.23 -6.75 -17.81
CA ASP A 14 -7.69 -6.60 -17.79
C ASP A 14 -8.37 -7.45 -16.73
N ARG A 15 -7.79 -8.59 -16.39
CA ARG A 15 -8.32 -9.50 -15.38
C ARG A 15 -7.19 -10.22 -14.63
N ILE A 16 -7.51 -10.64 -13.42
CA ILE A 16 -6.61 -11.45 -12.59
C ILE A 16 -6.63 -12.89 -13.17
N PRO A 17 -5.46 -13.49 -13.47
CA PRO A 17 -5.39 -14.90 -13.88
C PRO A 17 -5.95 -15.84 -12.80
N GLU A 18 -6.53 -16.95 -13.22
CA GLU A 18 -7.11 -17.94 -12.29
C GLU A 18 -6.06 -18.57 -11.36
N GLU A 19 -4.83 -18.69 -11.85
CA GLU A 19 -3.69 -19.24 -11.09
C GLU A 19 -3.11 -18.25 -10.08
N ALA A 20 -3.53 -16.99 -10.12
CA ALA A 20 -3.06 -15.97 -9.18
C ALA A 20 -3.63 -16.22 -7.78
N ARG A 21 -2.76 -16.25 -6.78
CA ARG A 21 -3.14 -16.47 -5.39
C ARG A 21 -3.19 -15.17 -4.61
N LEU A 22 -4.31 -14.87 -3.98
CA LEU A 22 -4.42 -13.75 -3.03
C LEU A 22 -3.51 -14.03 -1.82
N ILE A 23 -2.57 -13.13 -1.55
CA ILE A 23 -1.56 -13.30 -0.50
C ILE A 23 -1.70 -12.30 0.65
N GLY A 24 -2.44 -11.23 0.45
CA GLY A 24 -2.69 -10.23 1.48
C GLY A 24 -3.43 -9.03 0.95
N ILE A 25 -3.76 -8.14 1.85
CA ILE A 25 -4.46 -6.89 1.57
C ILE A 25 -3.73 -5.74 2.26
N GLY A 26 -3.54 -4.65 1.53
CA GLY A 26 -3.14 -3.36 2.11
C GLY A 26 -4.37 -2.50 2.36
N LEU A 27 -4.38 -1.82 3.49
CA LEU A 27 -5.46 -0.93 3.90
C LEU A 27 -4.90 0.40 4.39
N ASP A 28 -5.29 1.48 3.75
CA ASP A 28 -5.09 2.83 4.22
C ASP A 28 -6.42 3.42 4.68
N PHE A 29 -6.47 3.83 5.96
CA PHE A 29 -7.70 4.37 6.55
C PHE A 29 -7.89 5.83 6.15
N GLY A 30 -9.07 6.15 5.67
CA GLY A 30 -9.58 7.50 5.51
C GLY A 30 -11.01 7.59 6.01
N TYR A 31 -11.57 8.78 6.10
CA TYR A 31 -12.96 8.95 6.48
C TYR A 31 -13.63 10.10 5.74
N SER A 32 -13.52 11.34 6.20
CA SER A 32 -14.28 12.46 5.66
C SER A 32 -13.62 13.16 4.47
N ALA A 33 -12.35 13.50 4.60
CA ALA A 33 -11.60 14.19 3.55
C ALA A 33 -10.80 13.21 2.67
N ASP A 34 -10.21 12.21 3.31
CA ASP A 34 -9.37 11.21 2.66
C ASP A 34 -10.16 9.91 2.43
N PRO A 35 -9.99 9.25 1.29
CA PRO A 35 -10.62 7.96 1.03
C PRO A 35 -9.96 6.85 1.84
N THR A 36 -10.75 5.87 2.24
CA THR A 36 -10.22 4.55 2.60
C THR A 36 -9.83 3.82 1.32
N ALA A 37 -8.60 3.35 1.25
CA ALA A 37 -8.08 2.56 0.14
C ALA A 37 -7.82 1.12 0.57
N ILE A 38 -8.37 0.15 -0.17
CA ILE A 38 -8.20 -1.28 0.05
C ILE A 38 -7.66 -1.90 -1.23
N ILE A 39 -6.43 -2.44 -1.15
CA ILE A 39 -5.74 -3.03 -2.29
C ILE A 39 -5.45 -4.50 -2.01
N ALA A 40 -6.02 -5.38 -2.82
CA ALA A 40 -5.70 -6.80 -2.80
C ALA A 40 -4.40 -7.07 -3.54
N VAL A 41 -3.53 -7.88 -2.95
CA VAL A 41 -2.24 -8.27 -3.52
C VAL A 41 -2.22 -9.76 -3.79
N TYR A 42 -2.02 -10.12 -5.05
CA TYR A 42 -1.91 -11.50 -5.49
C TYR A 42 -0.47 -11.83 -5.88
N LYS A 43 -0.10 -13.08 -5.70
CA LYS A 43 1.13 -13.65 -6.27
C LYS A 43 0.78 -14.41 -7.56
N TYR A 44 1.49 -14.09 -8.62
CA TYR A 44 1.39 -14.76 -9.92
C TYR A 44 2.79 -14.92 -10.52
N ASN A 45 3.28 -16.16 -10.59
CA ASN A 45 4.68 -16.43 -10.91
C ASN A 45 5.63 -15.60 -10.02
N ASP A 46 6.58 -14.89 -10.61
CA ASP A 46 7.52 -13.99 -9.90
C ASP A 46 7.04 -12.54 -9.82
N GLN A 47 5.78 -12.28 -10.17
CA GLN A 47 5.18 -10.95 -10.16
C GLN A 47 4.10 -10.83 -9.09
N ARG A 48 3.74 -9.61 -8.78
CA ARG A 48 2.60 -9.27 -7.92
C ARG A 48 1.52 -8.59 -8.72
N ILE A 49 0.27 -8.98 -8.47
CA ILE A 49 -0.88 -8.33 -9.07
C ILE A 49 -1.54 -7.47 -8.00
N LEU A 50 -1.75 -6.21 -8.32
CA LEU A 50 -2.46 -5.25 -7.48
C LEU A 50 -3.87 -5.03 -8.02
N ASN A 51 -4.86 -5.14 -7.14
CA ASN A 51 -6.25 -4.91 -7.48
C ASN A 51 -6.90 -3.99 -6.44
N GLU A 52 -7.36 -2.84 -6.88
CA GLU A 52 -8.12 -1.89 -6.06
C GLU A 52 -9.51 -2.45 -5.78
N MET A 53 -9.75 -2.82 -4.53
CA MET A 53 -11.06 -3.31 -4.09
C MET A 53 -11.99 -2.13 -3.75
N THR A 54 -11.42 -1.08 -3.15
CA THR A 54 -12.18 0.10 -2.69
C THR A 54 -11.27 1.31 -2.64
N TYR A 55 -11.83 2.46 -3.03
CA TYR A 55 -11.24 3.77 -2.87
C TYR A 55 -12.38 4.77 -2.63
N GLN A 56 -12.76 4.96 -1.36
CA GLN A 56 -14.01 5.65 -1.01
C GLN A 56 -13.91 6.34 0.33
N THR A 57 -14.53 7.53 0.43
CA THR A 57 -14.72 8.26 1.70
C THR A 57 -15.96 7.75 2.45
N GLY A 58 -16.03 8.04 3.74
CA GLY A 58 -17.21 7.81 4.57
C GLY A 58 -17.47 6.36 4.98
N LEU A 59 -16.51 5.45 4.80
CA LEU A 59 -16.64 4.07 5.24
C LEU A 59 -16.42 3.94 6.74
N LEU A 60 -17.33 3.25 7.41
CA LEU A 60 -17.18 2.83 8.79
C LEU A 60 -16.37 1.52 8.87
N ASN A 61 -15.78 1.23 10.01
CA ASN A 61 -15.05 -0.02 10.24
C ASN A 61 -15.92 -1.28 9.97
N SER A 62 -17.23 -1.18 10.25
CA SER A 62 -18.19 -2.24 9.93
C SER A 62 -18.36 -2.47 8.41
N ASP A 63 -18.26 -1.41 7.61
CA ASP A 63 -18.36 -1.50 6.16
C ASP A 63 -17.08 -2.07 5.58
N ILE A 64 -15.93 -1.58 6.05
CA ILE A 64 -14.60 -2.11 5.71
C ILE A 64 -14.54 -3.60 6.01
N SER A 65 -14.98 -4.03 7.21
CA SER A 65 -14.94 -5.44 7.62
C SER A 65 -15.75 -6.37 6.72
N LYS A 66 -16.85 -5.89 6.12
CA LYS A 66 -17.65 -6.67 5.16
C LYS A 66 -16.95 -6.90 3.82
N MET A 67 -16.03 -6.00 3.45
CA MET A 67 -15.26 -6.08 2.21
C MET A 67 -14.03 -6.96 2.33
N LEU A 68 -13.57 -7.23 3.56
CA LEU A 68 -12.33 -7.96 3.81
C LEU A 68 -12.58 -9.46 3.98
N PRO A 69 -11.81 -10.35 3.31
CA PRO A 69 -11.83 -11.78 3.57
C PRO A 69 -11.22 -12.07 4.94
N LYS A 70 -11.74 -13.12 5.61
CA LYS A 70 -11.31 -13.48 6.97
C LYS A 70 -10.04 -14.32 7.02
N ASP A 71 -9.73 -14.99 5.95
CA ASP A 71 -8.63 -15.97 5.80
C ASP A 71 -7.36 -15.37 5.17
N VAL A 72 -7.36 -14.07 4.90
CA VAL A 72 -6.23 -13.38 4.28
C VAL A 72 -5.72 -12.28 5.21
N PRO A 73 -4.39 -12.14 5.42
CA PRO A 73 -3.85 -11.10 6.28
C PRO A 73 -4.06 -9.71 5.68
N VAL A 74 -4.42 -8.76 6.54
CA VAL A 74 -4.58 -7.35 6.20
C VAL A 74 -3.53 -6.53 6.94
N TYR A 75 -2.88 -5.62 6.22
CA TYR A 75 -1.83 -4.73 6.74
C TYR A 75 -2.28 -3.29 6.63
N ALA A 76 -2.29 -2.58 7.75
CA ALA A 76 -2.80 -1.23 7.83
C ALA A 76 -1.85 -0.27 8.55
N ASP A 77 -2.16 1.02 8.52
CA ASP A 77 -1.42 2.01 9.29
C ASP A 77 -1.52 1.75 10.79
N SER A 78 -0.37 1.61 11.46
CA SER A 78 -0.30 1.45 12.92
C SER A 78 -0.73 2.70 13.71
N ALA A 79 -0.89 3.86 13.05
CA ALA A 79 -1.43 5.06 13.66
C ALA A 79 -2.93 4.97 13.99
N GLU A 80 -3.62 3.94 13.45
CA GLU A 80 -5.06 3.70 13.64
C GLU A 80 -5.37 2.48 14.53
N PRO A 81 -4.85 2.40 15.77
CA PRO A 81 -4.98 1.20 16.59
C PRO A 81 -6.43 0.90 17.00
N LYS A 82 -7.27 1.93 17.12
CA LYS A 82 -8.69 1.76 17.45
C LYS A 82 -9.45 1.10 16.29
N SER A 83 -9.23 1.56 15.07
CA SER A 83 -9.83 0.99 13.86
C SER A 83 -9.37 -0.45 13.64
N ILE A 84 -8.09 -0.72 13.84
CA ILE A 84 -7.52 -2.07 13.77
C ILE A 84 -8.20 -2.99 14.79
N ALA A 85 -8.27 -2.59 16.06
CA ALA A 85 -8.90 -3.38 17.12
C ALA A 85 -10.40 -3.62 16.87
N ASP A 86 -11.09 -2.64 16.32
CA ASP A 86 -12.49 -2.77 15.97
C ASP A 86 -12.71 -3.77 14.82
N ILE A 87 -11.92 -3.69 13.75
CA ILE A 87 -11.97 -4.62 12.62
C ILE A 87 -11.62 -6.05 13.04
N GLN A 88 -10.67 -6.23 13.97
CA GLN A 88 -10.35 -7.54 14.54
C GLN A 88 -11.55 -8.21 15.22
N ARG A 89 -12.46 -7.46 15.84
CA ARG A 89 -13.69 -7.97 16.45
C ARG A 89 -14.65 -8.62 15.45
N TYR A 90 -14.57 -8.23 14.17
CA TYR A 90 -15.32 -8.86 13.08
C TYR A 90 -14.67 -10.17 12.56
N GLY A 91 -13.57 -10.61 13.17
CA GLY A 91 -12.86 -11.83 12.81
C GLY A 91 -11.89 -11.67 11.63
N ILE A 92 -11.47 -10.44 11.34
CA ILE A 92 -10.48 -10.14 10.30
C ILE A 92 -9.07 -10.23 10.88
N THR A 93 -8.18 -10.91 10.19
CA THR A 93 -6.75 -10.96 10.53
C THR A 93 -6.06 -9.69 10.05
N ILE A 94 -6.12 -8.63 10.84
CA ILE A 94 -5.52 -7.33 10.53
C ILE A 94 -4.45 -6.95 11.55
N LYS A 95 -3.36 -6.35 11.09
CA LYS A 95 -2.33 -5.78 11.96
C LYS A 95 -1.80 -4.44 11.43
N GLY A 96 -1.35 -3.59 12.36
CA GLY A 96 -0.63 -2.36 12.03
C GLY A 96 0.80 -2.65 11.59
N VAL A 97 1.25 -1.93 10.57
CA VAL A 97 2.62 -2.02 10.04
C VAL A 97 3.59 -1.31 10.96
N THR A 98 4.70 -1.95 11.29
CA THR A 98 5.77 -1.33 12.07
C THR A 98 6.42 -0.21 11.27
N LYS A 99 6.30 1.03 11.77
CA LYS A 99 6.91 2.22 11.17
C LYS A 99 8.18 2.57 11.91
N GLY A 100 9.31 2.51 11.23
CA GLY A 100 10.57 3.06 11.69
C GLY A 100 10.79 4.48 11.18
N ARG A 101 11.93 5.07 11.59
CA ARG A 101 12.41 6.33 11.02
C ARG A 101 12.58 6.15 9.51
N ASP A 102 12.08 7.08 8.71
CA ASP A 102 12.16 7.04 7.24
C ASP A 102 11.41 5.87 6.55
N SER A 103 10.38 5.35 7.22
CA SER A 103 9.60 4.20 6.73
C SER A 103 8.93 4.41 5.37
N ILE A 104 8.62 5.67 5.01
CA ILE A 104 8.01 6.02 3.71
C ILE A 104 9.01 5.76 2.58
N ASN A 105 10.23 6.32 2.67
CA ASN A 105 11.26 6.13 1.64
C ASN A 105 11.68 4.67 1.54
N TYR A 106 11.80 3.98 2.67
CA TYR A 106 12.07 2.54 2.70
C TYR A 106 10.97 1.73 1.99
N GLY A 107 9.70 2.00 2.28
CA GLY A 107 8.59 1.31 1.65
C GLY A 107 8.53 1.56 0.14
N ILE A 108 8.84 2.79 -0.31
CA ILE A 108 8.94 3.12 -1.73
C ILE A 108 10.06 2.32 -2.39
N ASP A 109 11.23 2.24 -1.75
CA ASP A 109 12.38 1.46 -2.26
C ASP A 109 12.02 -0.03 -2.38
N VAL A 110 11.32 -0.59 -1.39
CA VAL A 110 10.81 -1.97 -1.45
C VAL A 110 9.88 -2.16 -2.65
N MET A 111 8.94 -1.24 -2.88
CA MET A 111 8.01 -1.31 -4.01
C MET A 111 8.71 -1.16 -5.36
N GLN A 112 9.70 -0.30 -5.48
CA GLN A 112 10.44 -0.07 -6.73
C GLN A 112 11.26 -1.29 -7.19
N ARG A 113 11.58 -2.20 -6.29
CA ARG A 113 12.30 -3.45 -6.60
C ARG A 113 11.38 -4.56 -7.11
N GLN A 114 10.07 -4.35 -7.09
CA GLN A 114 9.09 -5.33 -7.57
C GLN A 114 8.65 -5.03 -9.00
N ASN A 115 8.11 -6.05 -9.68
CA ASN A 115 7.41 -5.90 -10.94
C ASN A 115 5.92 -6.14 -10.68
N TYR A 116 5.10 -5.14 -10.99
CA TYR A 116 3.67 -5.20 -10.75
C TYR A 116 2.86 -5.39 -12.03
N LEU A 117 1.80 -6.16 -11.90
CA LEU A 117 0.64 -6.14 -12.80
C LEU A 117 -0.48 -5.42 -12.03
N VAL A 118 -1.12 -4.46 -12.66
CA VAL A 118 -2.21 -3.69 -12.03
C VAL A 118 -3.46 -3.89 -12.86
N THR A 119 -4.56 -4.27 -12.23
CA THR A 119 -5.82 -4.44 -12.96
C THR A 119 -6.28 -3.10 -13.54
N SER A 120 -6.76 -3.10 -14.79
CA SER A 120 -7.17 -1.88 -15.49
C SER A 120 -8.32 -1.13 -14.80
N GLN A 121 -9.10 -1.84 -14.00
CA GLN A 121 -10.16 -1.26 -13.16
C GLN A 121 -9.65 -0.53 -11.90
N SER A 122 -8.38 -0.69 -11.54
CA SER A 122 -7.74 0.00 -10.40
C SER A 122 -7.39 1.45 -10.76
N VAL A 123 -8.40 2.24 -11.06
CA VAL A 123 -8.27 3.56 -11.68
C VAL A 123 -7.53 4.54 -10.76
N ASN A 124 -7.84 4.54 -9.45
CA ASN A 124 -7.21 5.44 -8.50
C ASN A 124 -5.76 5.04 -8.25
N LEU A 125 -5.48 3.76 -8.05
CA LEU A 125 -4.11 3.25 -7.90
C LEU A 125 -3.26 3.58 -9.14
N ILE A 126 -3.77 3.40 -10.36
CA ILE A 126 -3.06 3.75 -11.59
C ILE A 126 -2.79 5.25 -11.67
N LYS A 127 -3.78 6.07 -11.29
CA LYS A 127 -3.62 7.53 -11.23
C LYS A 127 -2.53 7.93 -10.25
N GLU A 128 -2.50 7.34 -9.07
CA GLU A 128 -1.48 7.60 -8.05
C GLU A 128 -0.09 7.14 -8.51
N LEU A 129 0.05 5.93 -9.07
CA LEU A 129 1.31 5.44 -9.65
C LEU A 129 1.90 6.40 -10.69
N ARG A 130 1.05 7.02 -11.53
CA ARG A 130 1.45 7.97 -12.56
C ARG A 130 1.79 9.36 -12.02
N SER A 131 1.15 9.77 -10.94
CA SER A 131 1.26 11.14 -10.40
C SER A 131 2.20 11.26 -9.21
N TYR A 132 2.62 10.14 -8.63
CA TYR A 132 3.46 10.15 -7.44
C TYR A 132 4.85 10.70 -7.74
N CYS A 133 5.20 11.81 -7.12
CA CYS A 133 6.47 12.50 -7.34
C CYS A 133 7.09 13.02 -6.04
N TRP A 134 8.36 13.44 -6.11
CA TRP A 134 9.03 14.12 -5.02
C TRP A 134 8.53 15.55 -4.88
N ASP A 135 8.38 15.99 -3.64
CA ASP A 135 8.11 17.39 -3.32
C ASP A 135 9.27 18.30 -3.72
N LYS A 136 8.99 19.58 -3.92
CA LYS A 136 9.97 20.60 -4.29
C LYS A 136 9.92 21.73 -3.30
N ASP A 137 11.08 22.29 -2.99
CA ASP A 137 11.17 23.52 -2.23
C ASP A 137 10.71 24.74 -3.07
N LYS A 138 10.67 25.91 -2.43
CA LYS A 138 10.27 27.16 -3.06
C LYS A 138 11.16 27.58 -4.24
N THR A 139 12.34 26.99 -4.36
CA THR A 139 13.31 27.24 -5.45
C THR A 139 13.17 26.25 -6.60
N GLY A 140 12.28 25.24 -6.46
CA GLY A 140 12.09 24.16 -7.43
C GLY A 140 13.07 23.00 -7.27
N LYS A 141 13.93 23.02 -6.23
CA LYS A 141 14.82 21.91 -5.90
C LYS A 141 14.03 20.76 -5.31
N GLN A 142 14.26 19.56 -5.82
CA GLN A 142 13.63 18.33 -5.35
C GLN A 142 14.01 18.04 -3.89
N LEU A 143 13.01 17.81 -3.06
CA LEU A 143 13.18 17.38 -1.68
C LEU A 143 13.19 15.85 -1.63
N ASN A 144 13.87 15.28 -0.63
CA ASN A 144 13.83 13.83 -0.38
C ASN A 144 12.58 13.43 0.41
N LYS A 145 11.43 14.01 0.03
CA LYS A 145 10.12 13.79 0.62
C LYS A 145 9.10 13.68 -0.52
N PRO A 146 8.23 12.66 -0.54
CA PRO A 146 7.15 12.59 -1.51
C PRO A 146 6.10 13.69 -1.29
N VAL A 147 5.39 14.04 -2.34
CA VAL A 147 4.20 14.88 -2.23
C VAL A 147 3.13 14.13 -1.45
N ASP A 148 2.57 14.78 -0.43
CA ASP A 148 1.59 14.22 0.50
C ASP A 148 0.15 14.36 -0.03
N ASN A 149 -0.03 14.13 -1.33
CA ASN A 149 -1.33 14.19 -1.99
C ASN A 149 -1.48 13.00 -2.94
N PHE A 150 -2.67 12.40 -2.94
CA PHE A 150 -3.02 11.27 -3.83
C PHE A 150 -2.07 10.08 -3.67
N ASN A 151 -1.96 9.54 -2.47
CA ASN A 151 -1.07 8.44 -2.13
C ASN A 151 -1.76 7.31 -1.33
N HIS A 152 -3.09 7.37 -1.17
CA HIS A 152 -3.83 6.43 -0.31
C HIS A 152 -3.76 4.98 -0.80
N ALA A 153 -3.95 4.76 -2.11
CA ALA A 153 -3.82 3.42 -2.68
C ALA A 153 -2.35 2.95 -2.65
N LEU A 154 -1.40 3.85 -2.91
CA LEU A 154 0.03 3.56 -2.80
C LEU A 154 0.45 3.26 -1.37
N ASP A 155 -0.08 3.98 -0.39
CA ASP A 155 0.19 3.72 1.02
C ASP A 155 -0.38 2.37 1.45
N ALA A 156 -1.57 2.00 1.00
CA ALA A 156 -2.12 0.67 1.22
C ALA A 156 -1.19 -0.44 0.65
N VAL A 157 -0.72 -0.29 -0.59
CA VAL A 157 0.27 -1.22 -1.18
C VAL A 157 1.56 -1.22 -0.34
N ARG A 158 2.07 -0.06 0.03
CA ARG A 158 3.30 0.08 0.80
C ARG A 158 3.22 -0.64 2.14
N TYR A 159 2.10 -0.57 2.85
CA TYR A 159 1.91 -1.30 4.11
C TYR A 159 2.03 -2.81 3.91
N HIS A 160 1.39 -3.35 2.88
CA HIS A 160 1.50 -4.77 2.56
C HIS A 160 2.94 -5.17 2.19
N GLU A 161 3.58 -4.42 1.30
CA GLU A 161 4.91 -4.75 0.79
C GLU A 161 5.99 -4.63 1.88
N MET A 162 5.90 -3.63 2.75
CA MET A 162 6.83 -3.48 3.87
C MET A 162 6.79 -4.67 4.82
N GLU A 163 5.60 -5.22 5.10
CA GLU A 163 5.45 -6.36 6.00
C GLU A 163 5.79 -7.70 5.35
N THR A 164 5.61 -7.84 4.06
CA THR A 164 5.81 -9.12 3.36
C THR A 164 7.15 -9.23 2.66
N LEU A 165 7.70 -8.14 2.18
CA LEU A 165 8.98 -8.07 1.45
C LEU A 165 10.05 -7.28 2.20
N GLY A 166 9.66 -6.33 3.03
CA GLY A 166 10.56 -5.50 3.83
C GLY A 166 11.30 -6.29 4.89
N LEU A 167 11.09 -7.57 4.91
CA LEU A 167 11.63 -8.47 5.86
C LEU A 167 12.98 -9.02 5.46
N ASN A 168 13.97 -8.31 5.79
CA ASN A 168 14.87 -8.99 6.73
C ASN A 168 14.64 -8.33 8.09
N LYS A 169 13.96 -9.00 8.98
CA LYS A 169 13.76 -8.63 10.39
C LYS A 169 15.06 -8.57 11.20
N ASN A 170 16.18 -8.49 10.53
CA ASN A 170 17.53 -8.42 11.10
C ASN A 170 18.11 -7.01 11.05
N PHE A 171 17.27 -5.97 11.17
CA PHE A 171 17.77 -4.63 11.55
C PHE A 171 18.07 -4.50 13.04
N GLY A 172 18.13 -5.61 13.77
CA GLY A 172 18.41 -5.65 15.21
C GLY A 172 19.79 -6.16 15.60
N GLU A 173 20.67 -6.55 14.69
CA GLU A 173 22.00 -7.09 15.01
C GLU A 173 23.10 -6.51 14.13
N TYR A 174 23.25 -5.21 14.07
CA TYR A 174 24.55 -4.60 13.94
C TYR A 174 24.93 -4.01 15.30
N SER A 175 25.17 -4.88 16.28
CA SER A 175 25.97 -4.55 17.42
C SER A 175 27.42 -4.45 16.95
N ILE A 176 27.91 -3.23 16.96
CA ILE A 176 29.19 -2.80 17.48
C ILE A 176 30.21 -3.96 17.65
N LEU A 177 31.15 -3.99 16.77
CA LEU A 177 32.54 -4.32 17.08
C LEU A 177 33.42 -3.13 16.76
#